data_45324d7c5b86ae63f3ca41d603593fa6
#
_entry.id   45324d7c5b86ae63f3ca41d603593fa6
#
_cell.length_a   1.000
_cell.length_b   1.000
_cell.length_c   1.000
_cell.angle_alpha   90.00
_cell.angle_beta   90.00
_cell.angle_gamma   90.00
#
_symmetry.space_group_name_H-M   'P 1'
#
loop_
_entity.id
_entity.type
_entity.pdbx_description
1 polymer ?
#
loop_
_entity_poly.entity_id
_entity_poly.type
_entity_poly.pdbx_seq_one_letter_code
_entity_poly.pdbx_strand_id
1 'polypeptide(L)'
;MSIQTVKAIDGIKFCVWSPNEIRKYSVSEITAPETYDEDGMAVQGGLMDGCLGTLEPGQKCLTCGNTSARCPGHFGHIELAEPVLHIAFIDSIHKLLTSTCRSCSRLKVPQEVLDKFSKFKENSASYTVLSRKRIPEQILEKAKKAKECPHCGKPQYELIFTKPTIFIEKTELGENRLLPVTIRERFSQIIDED
;
A
#
# COMPACT_ATOMS: atom_id res chain seq x y z
N MET A 1 14.02 25.60 36.84
CA MET A 1 14.11 24.15 36.55
C MET A 1 12.96 23.80 35.64
N SER A 2 13.22 23.56 34.33
CA SER A 2 12.22 23.12 33.38
C SER A 2 11.97 21.62 33.61
N ILE A 3 10.76 21.25 33.99
CA ILE A 3 10.34 19.85 34.09
C ILE A 3 10.29 19.31 32.66
N GLN A 4 11.28 18.50 32.28
CA GLN A 4 11.20 17.74 31.06
C GLN A 4 10.13 16.67 31.23
N THR A 5 8.98 16.86 30.60
CA THR A 5 7.95 15.83 30.50
C THR A 5 8.50 14.67 29.69
N VAL A 6 8.86 13.60 30.36
CA VAL A 6 9.26 12.33 29.70
C VAL A 6 8.00 11.76 29.02
N LYS A 7 8.00 11.74 27.68
CA LYS A 7 6.94 11.07 26.92
C LYS A 7 7.20 9.57 26.91
N ALA A 8 6.27 8.79 27.44
CA ALA A 8 6.31 7.34 27.34
C ALA A 8 5.74 6.89 25.97
N ILE A 9 6.36 5.86 25.38
CA ILE A 9 5.82 5.22 24.17
C ILE A 9 4.70 4.29 24.62
N ASP A 10 3.47 4.55 24.15
CA ASP A 10 2.28 3.74 24.42
C ASP A 10 2.15 2.55 23.47
N GLY A 11 2.55 2.74 22.21
CA GLY A 11 2.46 1.67 21.22
C GLY A 11 3.23 1.99 19.94
N ILE A 12 3.49 0.94 19.17
CA ILE A 12 4.12 1.02 17.84
C ILE A 12 3.14 0.43 16.81
N LYS A 13 2.79 1.21 15.81
CA LYS A 13 1.94 0.79 14.69
C LYS A 13 2.78 0.68 13.42
N PHE A 14 2.82 -0.52 12.84
CA PHE A 14 3.42 -0.73 11.52
C PHE A 14 2.37 -0.45 10.45
N CYS A 15 2.69 0.42 9.50
CA CYS A 15 1.83 0.76 8.37
C CYS A 15 2.66 0.99 7.10
N VAL A 16 1.99 1.00 5.95
CA VAL A 16 2.60 1.41 4.68
C VAL A 16 2.43 2.91 4.56
N TRP A 17 3.52 3.61 4.26
CA TRP A 17 3.47 5.05 4.05
C TRP A 17 2.80 5.41 2.74
N SER A 18 1.96 6.42 2.78
CA SER A 18 1.41 7.05 1.58
C SER A 18 2.50 7.84 0.85
N PRO A 19 2.36 8.12 -0.45
CA PRO A 19 3.29 8.96 -1.19
C PRO A 19 3.55 10.33 -0.53
N ASN A 20 2.52 10.94 0.06
CA ASN A 20 2.66 12.21 0.76
C ASN A 20 3.49 12.10 2.05
N GLU A 21 3.34 11.01 2.79
CA GLU A 21 4.16 10.75 3.97
C GLU A 21 5.61 10.49 3.58
N ILE A 22 5.85 9.71 2.51
CA ILE A 22 7.20 9.46 1.99
C ILE A 22 7.89 10.78 1.63
N ARG A 23 7.23 11.66 0.86
CA ARG A 23 7.78 12.97 0.51
C ARG A 23 8.06 13.84 1.75
N LYS A 24 7.17 13.79 2.74
CA LYS A 24 7.32 14.57 3.99
C LYS A 24 8.54 14.14 4.82
N TYR A 25 8.84 12.85 4.85
CA TYR A 25 9.98 12.31 5.62
C TYR A 25 11.28 12.27 4.82
N SER A 26 11.21 12.43 3.51
CA SER A 26 12.37 12.43 2.63
C SER A 26 13.19 13.71 2.78
N VAL A 27 14.50 13.56 2.81
CA VAL A 27 15.46 14.67 2.86
C VAL A 27 16.03 14.99 1.47
N SER A 28 15.91 14.07 0.50
CA SER A 28 16.42 14.24 -0.86
C SER A 28 15.62 13.42 -1.84
N GLU A 29 15.35 14.00 -3.01
CA GLU A 29 14.84 13.28 -4.18
C GLU A 29 16.02 12.72 -4.98
N ILE A 30 15.94 11.44 -5.32
CA ILE A 30 16.97 10.75 -6.09
C ILE A 30 16.61 10.82 -7.57
N THR A 31 17.38 11.62 -8.31
CA THR A 31 17.18 11.89 -9.73
C THR A 31 18.35 11.49 -10.61
N ALA A 32 19.56 11.37 -10.02
CA ALA A 32 20.76 10.99 -10.75
C ALA A 32 20.91 9.47 -10.79
N PRO A 33 21.13 8.86 -11.96
CA PRO A 33 21.37 7.42 -12.10
C PRO A 33 22.77 7.02 -11.61
N GLU A 34 23.74 7.94 -11.66
CA GLU A 34 25.10 7.72 -11.21
C GLU A 34 25.17 7.81 -9.68
N THR A 35 25.94 6.88 -9.10
CA THR A 35 26.17 6.85 -7.65
C THR A 35 27.40 7.67 -7.26
N TYR A 36 28.45 7.57 -8.08
CA TYR A 36 29.73 8.26 -7.91
C TYR A 36 30.12 8.93 -9.22
N ASP A 37 30.84 10.05 -9.12
CA ASP A 37 31.45 10.72 -10.26
C ASP A 37 32.80 10.09 -10.67
N GLU A 38 33.47 10.68 -11.66
CA GLU A 38 34.77 10.20 -12.16
C GLU A 38 35.88 10.28 -11.11
N ASP A 39 35.76 11.17 -10.15
CA ASP A 39 36.71 11.35 -9.02
C ASP A 39 36.35 10.41 -7.84
N GLY A 40 35.31 9.59 -7.95
CA GLY A 40 34.87 8.68 -6.90
C GLY A 40 34.10 9.36 -5.77
N MET A 41 33.63 10.59 -5.98
CA MET A 41 32.82 11.32 -5.01
C MET A 41 31.32 11.02 -5.22
N ALA A 42 30.55 10.99 -4.13
CA ALA A 42 29.13 10.75 -4.18
C ALA A 42 28.39 11.87 -4.95
N VAL A 43 27.61 11.49 -5.95
CA VAL A 43 26.84 12.41 -6.78
C VAL A 43 25.64 12.93 -5.98
N GLN A 44 25.43 14.26 -5.99
CA GLN A 44 24.24 14.86 -5.38
C GLN A 44 22.98 14.42 -6.15
N GLY A 45 21.92 14.02 -5.43
CA GLY A 45 20.74 13.43 -6.01
C GLY A 45 20.92 11.97 -6.48
N GLY A 46 22.05 11.35 -6.22
CA GLY A 46 22.31 9.93 -6.43
C GLY A 46 22.00 9.09 -5.20
N LEU A 47 22.13 7.76 -5.33
CA LEU A 47 21.84 6.81 -4.23
C LEU A 47 22.75 6.95 -3.03
N MET A 48 23.91 7.60 -3.17
CA MET A 48 24.88 7.88 -2.09
C MET A 48 24.95 9.36 -1.73
N ASP A 49 23.89 10.12 -2.05
CA ASP A 49 23.81 11.54 -1.70
C ASP A 49 24.13 11.77 -0.21
N GLY A 50 24.99 12.73 0.08
CA GLY A 50 25.41 13.09 1.44
C GLY A 50 24.27 13.53 2.36
N CYS A 51 23.09 13.89 1.82
CA CYS A 51 21.87 14.16 2.58
C CYS A 51 21.26 12.88 3.18
N LEU A 52 21.44 11.72 2.53
CA LEU A 52 20.92 10.45 3.04
C LEU A 52 21.73 9.90 4.22
N GLY A 53 22.94 10.39 4.38
CA GLY A 53 23.88 9.96 5.41
C GLY A 53 25.29 9.92 4.88
N THR A 54 26.22 9.47 5.72
CA THR A 54 27.61 9.26 5.31
C THR A 54 28.12 7.92 5.82
N LEU A 55 28.83 7.20 4.98
CA LEU A 55 29.53 5.96 5.32
C LEU A 55 31.04 6.18 5.45
N GLU A 56 31.56 7.24 4.87
CA GLU A 56 32.99 7.51 4.83
C GLU A 56 33.50 8.11 6.14
N PRO A 57 34.65 7.63 6.65
CA PRO A 57 35.30 8.19 7.83
C PRO A 57 35.70 9.65 7.60
N GLY A 58 35.32 10.53 8.52
CA GLY A 58 35.69 11.95 8.47
C GLY A 58 34.69 12.86 7.73
N GLN A 59 33.80 12.30 6.92
CA GLN A 59 32.72 13.06 6.31
C GLN A 59 31.56 13.27 7.29
N LYS A 60 30.84 14.38 7.11
CA LYS A 60 29.63 14.72 7.89
C LYS A 60 28.40 14.63 7.01
N CYS A 61 27.35 14.03 7.55
CA CYS A 61 26.02 14.03 6.92
C CYS A 61 25.52 15.46 6.74
N LEU A 62 25.05 15.79 5.53
CA LEU A 62 24.56 17.14 5.20
C LEU A 62 23.23 17.46 5.91
N THR A 63 22.45 16.46 6.29
CA THR A 63 21.16 16.63 6.96
C THR A 63 21.29 16.83 8.47
N CYS A 64 22.08 16.02 9.16
CA CYS A 64 22.19 16.07 10.63
C CYS A 64 23.55 16.54 11.16
N GLY A 65 24.56 16.74 10.28
CA GLY A 65 25.90 17.17 10.66
C GLY A 65 26.74 16.11 11.42
N ASN A 66 26.20 14.92 11.66
CA ASN A 66 26.89 13.85 12.37
C ASN A 66 27.83 13.06 11.43
N THR A 67 28.80 12.40 12.02
CA THR A 67 29.70 11.45 11.34
C THR A 67 28.98 10.09 11.17
N SER A 68 29.55 9.21 10.34
CA SER A 68 29.01 7.85 10.07
C SER A 68 28.69 7.04 11.34
N ALA A 69 29.47 7.20 12.42
CA ALA A 69 29.25 6.50 13.69
C ALA A 69 27.98 6.95 14.45
N ARG A 70 27.48 8.15 14.18
CA ARG A 70 26.33 8.77 14.90
C ARG A 70 25.16 9.13 14.01
N CYS A 71 25.33 9.10 12.69
CA CYS A 71 24.24 9.37 11.75
C CYS A 71 23.35 8.14 11.65
N PRO A 72 22.02 8.24 11.93
CA PRO A 72 21.10 7.10 11.83
C PRO A 72 20.72 6.76 10.37
N GLY A 73 21.18 7.58 9.41
CA GLY A 73 20.68 7.58 8.04
C GLY A 73 19.34 8.35 7.91
N HIS A 74 19.08 8.86 6.72
CA HIS A 74 17.88 9.62 6.40
C HIS A 74 17.22 9.06 5.15
N PHE A 75 15.90 9.10 5.11
CA PHE A 75 15.15 8.60 3.96
C PHE A 75 15.23 9.57 2.78
N GLY A 76 15.51 9.05 1.60
CA GLY A 76 15.26 9.70 0.33
C GLY A 76 14.04 9.09 -0.35
N HIS A 77 13.65 9.64 -1.50
CA HIS A 77 12.60 9.08 -2.33
C HIS A 77 12.94 9.16 -3.81
N ILE A 78 12.28 8.33 -4.58
CA ILE A 78 12.32 8.32 -6.05
C ILE A 78 10.90 8.54 -6.53
N GLU A 79 10.68 9.60 -7.32
CA GLU A 79 9.40 9.79 -8.02
C GLU A 79 9.35 8.86 -9.24
N LEU A 80 8.36 7.99 -9.26
CA LEU A 80 8.15 7.11 -10.40
C LEU A 80 7.37 7.85 -11.49
N ALA A 81 7.76 7.71 -12.75
CA ALA A 81 7.07 8.29 -13.90
C ALA A 81 5.60 7.83 -14.00
N GLU A 82 5.35 6.59 -13.60
CA GLU A 82 4.03 5.95 -13.60
C GLU A 82 3.81 5.21 -12.28
N PRO A 83 2.58 5.20 -11.73
CA PRO A 83 2.24 4.40 -10.56
C PRO A 83 2.46 2.91 -10.83
N VAL A 84 3.02 2.19 -9.86
CA VAL A 84 3.20 0.74 -9.93
C VAL A 84 2.49 0.06 -8.77
N LEU A 85 2.10 -1.20 -8.99
CA LEU A 85 1.52 -2.02 -7.93
C LEU A 85 2.63 -2.55 -7.02
N HIS A 86 2.47 -2.39 -5.72
CA HIS A 86 3.43 -2.88 -4.74
C HIS A 86 3.41 -4.41 -4.69
N ILE A 87 4.53 -5.05 -5.04
CA ILE A 87 4.61 -6.50 -5.24
C ILE A 87 4.25 -7.31 -3.98
N ALA A 88 4.60 -6.81 -2.78
CA ALA A 88 4.27 -7.50 -1.52
C ALA A 88 2.76 -7.53 -1.22
N PHE A 89 1.96 -6.66 -1.85
CA PHE A 89 0.51 -6.60 -1.65
C PHE A 89 -0.30 -7.13 -2.83
N ILE A 90 0.35 -7.75 -3.81
CA ILE A 90 -0.30 -8.19 -5.04
C ILE A 90 -1.44 -9.19 -4.78
N ASP A 91 -1.27 -10.11 -3.82
CA ASP A 91 -2.30 -11.07 -3.42
C ASP A 91 -3.50 -10.37 -2.75
N SER A 92 -3.25 -9.33 -1.96
CA SER A 92 -4.29 -8.52 -1.35
C SER A 92 -5.05 -7.71 -2.39
N ILE A 93 -4.34 -7.11 -3.34
CA ILE A 93 -4.90 -6.39 -4.49
C ILE A 93 -5.78 -7.33 -5.32
N HIS A 94 -5.30 -8.54 -5.62
CA HIS A 94 -6.07 -9.55 -6.34
C HIS A 94 -7.35 -9.95 -5.59
N LYS A 95 -7.27 -10.16 -4.27
CA LYS A 95 -8.44 -10.46 -3.43
C LYS A 95 -9.47 -9.33 -3.47
N LEU A 96 -9.03 -8.08 -3.33
CA LEU A 96 -9.91 -6.91 -3.39
C LEU A 96 -10.54 -6.74 -4.76
N LEU A 97 -9.79 -6.82 -5.86
CA LEU A 97 -10.32 -6.73 -7.22
C LEU A 97 -11.32 -7.82 -7.54
N THR A 98 -11.10 -9.04 -7.04
CA THR A 98 -12.03 -10.17 -7.27
C THR A 98 -13.27 -10.11 -6.38
N SER A 99 -13.27 -9.39 -5.28
CA SER A 99 -14.39 -9.31 -4.33
C SER A 99 -15.21 -8.03 -4.45
N THR A 100 -14.65 -6.95 -4.99
CA THR A 100 -15.34 -5.67 -5.17
C THR A 100 -15.93 -5.53 -6.56
N CYS A 101 -17.00 -4.74 -6.67
CA CYS A 101 -17.65 -4.46 -7.95
C CYS A 101 -16.80 -3.51 -8.80
N ARG A 102 -16.65 -3.81 -10.09
CA ARG A 102 -15.92 -2.97 -11.05
C ARG A 102 -16.53 -1.58 -11.29
N SER A 103 -17.81 -1.41 -10.96
CA SER A 103 -18.55 -0.18 -11.29
C SER A 103 -18.93 0.67 -10.09
N CYS A 104 -19.30 0.07 -8.96
CA CYS A 104 -19.70 0.80 -7.75
C CYS A 104 -18.72 0.62 -6.59
N SER A 105 -17.63 -0.14 -6.81
CA SER A 105 -16.56 -0.42 -5.86
C SER A 105 -16.99 -1.06 -4.53
N ARG A 106 -18.30 -1.38 -4.37
CA ARG A 106 -18.83 -2.07 -3.19
C ARG A 106 -18.51 -3.58 -3.22
N LEU A 107 -18.44 -4.18 -2.05
CA LEU A 107 -18.24 -5.62 -1.91
C LEU A 107 -19.39 -6.38 -2.59
N LYS A 108 -19.09 -7.39 -3.41
CA LYS A 108 -20.09 -8.17 -4.19
C LYS A 108 -20.83 -9.20 -3.34
N VAL A 109 -21.35 -8.75 -2.20
CA VAL A 109 -22.13 -9.57 -1.26
C VAL A 109 -23.41 -8.82 -0.90
N PRO A 110 -24.57 -9.49 -0.80
CA PRO A 110 -25.81 -8.85 -0.36
C PRO A 110 -25.68 -8.20 1.01
N GLN A 111 -26.30 -7.04 1.20
CA GLN A 111 -26.24 -6.26 2.45
C GLN A 111 -26.63 -7.09 3.69
N GLU A 112 -27.61 -7.98 3.55
CA GLU A 112 -28.05 -8.87 4.63
C GLU A 112 -26.93 -9.76 5.20
N VAL A 113 -25.94 -10.12 4.37
CA VAL A 113 -24.79 -10.94 4.79
C VAL A 113 -23.79 -10.07 5.56
N LEU A 114 -23.60 -8.83 5.10
CA LEU A 114 -22.74 -7.85 5.78
C LEU A 114 -23.33 -7.47 7.15
N ASP A 115 -24.63 -7.22 7.23
CA ASP A 115 -25.32 -6.91 8.49
C ASP A 115 -25.26 -8.05 9.51
N LYS A 116 -25.38 -9.29 9.05
CA LYS A 116 -25.18 -10.47 9.91
C LYS A 116 -23.76 -10.54 10.46
N PHE A 117 -22.78 -10.20 9.64
CA PHE A 117 -21.38 -10.19 10.05
C PHE A 117 -21.08 -9.07 11.05
N SER A 118 -21.59 -7.85 10.83
CA SER A 118 -21.42 -6.71 11.74
C SER A 118 -22.02 -7.03 13.12
N LYS A 119 -23.25 -7.55 13.15
CA LYS A 119 -23.90 -8.00 14.40
C LYS A 119 -23.12 -9.11 15.12
N PHE A 120 -22.53 -10.04 14.36
CA PHE A 120 -21.69 -11.08 14.93
C PHE A 120 -20.40 -10.51 15.55
N LYS A 121 -19.79 -9.53 14.91
CA LYS A 121 -18.58 -8.85 15.43
C LYS A 121 -18.87 -8.08 16.72
N GLU A 122 -20.02 -7.43 16.82
CA GLU A 122 -20.42 -6.63 18.00
C GLU A 122 -20.83 -7.50 19.21
N ASN A 123 -21.52 -8.62 18.95
CA ASN A 123 -22.16 -9.42 20.00
C ASN A 123 -21.32 -10.60 20.52
N SER A 124 -20.17 -10.89 19.95
CA SER A 124 -19.46 -12.10 20.37
C SER A 124 -18.30 -11.84 21.29
N ALA A 125 -18.50 -12.13 22.58
CA ALA A 125 -17.44 -12.41 23.55
C ALA A 125 -16.50 -13.55 23.10
N SER A 126 -16.89 -14.32 22.08
CA SER A 126 -16.16 -15.44 21.47
C SER A 126 -15.54 -15.10 20.11
N TYR A 127 -15.33 -13.82 19.77
CA TYR A 127 -14.64 -13.41 18.55
C TYR A 127 -13.14 -13.74 18.67
N THR A 128 -12.82 -15.01 18.46
CA THR A 128 -11.46 -15.54 18.58
C THR A 128 -10.58 -15.14 17.40
N VAL A 129 -9.25 -15.26 17.56
CA VAL A 129 -8.28 -15.01 16.48
C VAL A 129 -8.57 -15.85 15.23
N LEU A 130 -9.14 -17.06 15.39
CA LEU A 130 -9.54 -17.93 14.30
C LEU A 130 -10.76 -17.41 13.53
N SER A 131 -11.76 -16.84 14.21
CA SER A 131 -12.93 -16.25 13.57
C SER A 131 -12.59 -14.97 12.81
N ARG A 132 -11.61 -14.18 13.28
CA ARG A 132 -11.09 -13.00 12.57
C ARG A 132 -10.55 -13.31 11.18
N LYS A 133 -10.02 -14.52 10.94
CA LYS A 133 -9.51 -14.95 9.64
C LYS A 133 -10.58 -15.67 8.79
N ARG A 134 -11.32 -16.61 9.38
CA ARG A 134 -12.25 -17.47 8.65
C ARG A 134 -13.46 -16.75 8.07
N ILE A 135 -14.05 -15.80 8.80
CA ILE A 135 -15.27 -15.12 8.35
C ILE A 135 -15.02 -14.21 7.15
N PRO A 136 -13.99 -13.34 7.17
CA PRO A 136 -13.62 -12.57 5.97
C PRO A 136 -13.34 -13.45 4.75
N GLU A 137 -12.66 -14.60 4.92
CA GLU A 137 -12.38 -15.53 3.82
C GLU A 137 -13.66 -16.09 3.20
N GLN A 138 -14.64 -16.48 4.01
CA GLN A 138 -15.92 -16.98 3.52
C GLN A 138 -16.71 -15.91 2.75
N ILE A 139 -16.67 -14.67 3.22
CA ILE A 139 -17.32 -13.54 2.53
C ILE A 139 -16.63 -13.28 1.19
N LEU A 140 -15.30 -13.25 1.17
CA LEU A 140 -14.52 -13.06 -0.05
C LEU A 140 -14.77 -14.18 -1.07
N GLU A 141 -14.90 -15.43 -0.62
CA GLU A 141 -15.26 -16.54 -1.53
C GLU A 141 -16.65 -16.40 -2.15
N LYS A 142 -17.63 -15.94 -1.37
CA LYS A 142 -18.97 -15.66 -1.91
C LYS A 142 -18.92 -14.50 -2.91
N ALA A 143 -18.20 -13.44 -2.58
CA ALA A 143 -18.04 -12.28 -3.46
C ALA A 143 -17.39 -12.65 -4.80
N LYS A 144 -16.39 -13.54 -4.81
CA LYS A 144 -15.72 -14.02 -6.04
C LYS A 144 -16.67 -14.75 -6.98
N LYS A 145 -17.63 -15.49 -6.46
CA LYS A 145 -18.58 -16.30 -7.26
C LYS A 145 -19.72 -15.48 -7.86
N ALA A 146 -19.89 -14.23 -7.43
CA ALA A 146 -20.96 -13.37 -7.90
C ALA A 146 -20.73 -12.95 -9.36
N LYS A 147 -21.63 -13.33 -10.27
CA LYS A 147 -21.60 -12.95 -11.69
C LYS A 147 -22.17 -11.55 -11.93
N GLU A 148 -23.04 -11.10 -11.05
CA GLU A 148 -23.65 -9.77 -11.07
C GLU A 148 -23.46 -9.10 -9.71
N CYS A 149 -23.39 -7.78 -9.70
CA CYS A 149 -23.28 -7.03 -8.45
C CYS A 149 -24.66 -6.93 -7.78
N PRO A 150 -24.82 -7.36 -6.51
CA PRO A 150 -26.10 -7.27 -5.80
C PRO A 150 -26.54 -5.83 -5.51
N HIS A 151 -25.62 -4.84 -5.60
CA HIS A 151 -25.91 -3.44 -5.32
C HIS A 151 -26.28 -2.62 -6.56
N CYS A 152 -25.59 -2.84 -7.69
CA CYS A 152 -25.81 -2.05 -8.91
C CYS A 152 -26.31 -2.88 -10.12
N GLY A 153 -26.48 -4.20 -9.98
CA GLY A 153 -26.97 -5.09 -11.02
C GLY A 153 -26.03 -5.29 -12.23
N LYS A 154 -24.84 -4.65 -12.24
CA LYS A 154 -23.94 -4.75 -13.39
C LYS A 154 -23.21 -6.08 -13.42
N PRO A 155 -22.99 -6.67 -14.62
CA PRO A 155 -22.26 -7.92 -14.79
C PRO A 155 -20.80 -7.75 -14.36
N GLN A 156 -20.26 -8.80 -13.76
CA GLN A 156 -18.88 -8.88 -13.33
C GLN A 156 -18.12 -9.83 -14.26
N TYR A 157 -16.91 -9.46 -14.60
CA TYR A 157 -16.08 -10.24 -15.51
C TYR A 157 -15.01 -11.03 -14.75
N GLU A 158 -14.52 -12.07 -15.42
CA GLU A 158 -13.42 -12.87 -14.91
C GLU A 158 -12.13 -12.03 -14.89
N LEU A 159 -11.44 -12.03 -13.74
CA LEU A 159 -10.15 -11.39 -13.58
C LEU A 159 -9.05 -12.43 -13.69
N ILE A 160 -8.17 -12.27 -14.67
CA ILE A 160 -6.97 -13.08 -14.84
C ILE A 160 -5.80 -12.33 -14.23
N PHE A 161 -5.05 -13.02 -13.39
CA PHE A 161 -3.80 -12.53 -12.85
C PHE A 161 -2.61 -13.21 -13.53
N THR A 162 -1.74 -12.42 -14.12
CA THR A 162 -0.48 -12.87 -14.71
C THR A 162 0.67 -12.25 -13.94
N LYS A 163 1.51 -13.12 -13.38
CA LYS A 163 2.70 -12.67 -12.66
C LYS A 163 3.62 -11.83 -13.58
N PRO A 164 4.32 -10.79 -13.07
CA PRO A 164 4.38 -10.45 -11.64
C PRO A 164 3.25 -9.53 -11.15
N THR A 165 2.65 -8.68 -11.98
CA THR A 165 1.75 -7.59 -11.53
C THR A 165 0.65 -7.24 -12.53
N ILE A 166 0.36 -8.12 -13.49
CA ILE A 166 -0.58 -7.84 -14.58
C ILE A 166 -1.95 -8.40 -14.25
N PHE A 167 -2.96 -7.55 -14.26
CA PHE A 167 -4.37 -7.91 -14.13
C PHE A 167 -5.10 -7.66 -15.45
N ILE A 168 -5.86 -8.63 -15.91
CA ILE A 168 -6.61 -8.58 -17.16
C ILE A 168 -8.08 -8.96 -16.86
N GLU A 169 -9.01 -8.09 -17.25
CA GLU A 169 -10.45 -8.39 -17.23
C GLU A 169 -10.88 -8.99 -18.58
N LYS A 170 -11.48 -10.17 -18.57
CA LYS A 170 -12.15 -10.74 -19.75
C LYS A 170 -13.53 -10.15 -19.86
N THR A 171 -13.72 -9.24 -20.81
CA THR A 171 -15.00 -8.66 -21.16
C THR A 171 -15.58 -9.34 -22.40
N GLU A 172 -16.86 -9.12 -22.68
CA GLU A 172 -17.50 -9.60 -23.92
C GLU A 172 -16.85 -9.01 -25.19
N LEU A 173 -16.22 -7.84 -25.08
CA LEU A 173 -15.56 -7.14 -26.17
C LEU A 173 -14.07 -7.52 -26.31
N GLY A 174 -13.56 -8.38 -25.43
CA GLY A 174 -12.15 -8.81 -25.43
C GLY A 174 -11.48 -8.67 -24.06
N GLU A 175 -10.15 -8.79 -24.05
CA GLU A 175 -9.33 -8.71 -22.87
C GLU A 175 -8.89 -7.25 -22.62
N ASN A 176 -9.17 -6.75 -21.42
CA ASN A 176 -8.78 -5.39 -21.00
C ASN A 176 -7.77 -5.45 -19.86
N ARG A 177 -6.57 -4.92 -20.09
CA ARG A 177 -5.54 -4.81 -19.07
C ARG A 177 -5.87 -3.69 -18.09
N LEU A 178 -5.89 -4.00 -16.80
CA LEU A 178 -6.07 -3.01 -15.74
C LEU A 178 -4.75 -2.30 -15.44
N LEU A 179 -4.74 -0.99 -15.64
CA LEU A 179 -3.60 -0.15 -15.27
C LEU A 179 -3.57 0.10 -13.75
N PRO A 180 -2.39 0.29 -13.14
CA PRO A 180 -2.27 0.61 -11.72
C PRO A 180 -3.07 1.84 -11.29
N VAL A 181 -3.16 2.86 -12.15
CA VAL A 181 -3.98 4.06 -11.94
C VAL A 181 -5.46 3.70 -11.79
N THR A 182 -5.99 2.90 -12.71
CA THR A 182 -7.39 2.46 -12.68
C THR A 182 -7.70 1.62 -11.44
N ILE A 183 -6.76 0.77 -11.02
CA ILE A 183 -6.91 -0.03 -9.79
C ILE A 183 -6.96 0.90 -8.57
N ARG A 184 -6.08 1.90 -8.50
CA ARG A 184 -6.05 2.90 -7.43
C ARG A 184 -7.34 3.70 -7.37
N GLU A 185 -7.87 4.14 -8.51
CA GLU A 185 -9.14 4.86 -8.60
C GLU A 185 -10.31 4.00 -8.09
N ARG A 186 -10.39 2.72 -8.47
CA ARG A 186 -11.41 1.80 -7.96
C ARG A 186 -11.31 1.65 -6.44
N PHE A 187 -10.12 1.52 -5.90
CA PHE A 187 -9.93 1.35 -4.46
C PHE A 187 -10.23 2.62 -3.66
N SER A 188 -9.98 3.81 -4.24
CA SER A 188 -10.35 5.07 -3.58
C SER A 188 -11.85 5.30 -3.46
N GLN A 189 -12.67 4.55 -4.22
CA GLN A 189 -14.12 4.59 -4.17
C GLN A 189 -14.72 3.55 -3.20
N ILE A 190 -13.91 2.68 -2.60
CA ILE A 190 -14.38 1.73 -1.58
C ILE A 190 -14.75 2.52 -0.33
N ILE A 191 -15.95 2.28 0.18
CA ILE A 191 -16.47 2.95 1.38
C ILE A 191 -16.01 2.16 2.62
N ASP A 192 -15.67 2.86 3.70
CA ASP A 192 -15.19 2.24 4.95
C ASP A 192 -16.20 1.29 5.61
N GLU A 193 -17.47 1.34 5.21
CA GLU A 193 -18.54 0.47 5.69
C GLU A 193 -18.58 -0.90 5.00
N ASP A 194 -17.92 -1.07 3.86
CA ASP A 194 -17.79 -2.31 3.09
C ASP A 194 -16.47 -3.03 3.43
#